data_31f46cd33c700a5507fe0faa657b9847
#
_entry.id   31f46cd33c700a5507fe0faa657b9847
#
_cell.length_a   1.000
_cell.length_b   1.000
_cell.length_c   1.000
_cell.angle_alpha   90.00
_cell.angle_beta   90.00
_cell.angle_gamma   90.00
#
_symmetry.space_group_name_H-M   'P 1'
#
loop_
_entity.id
_entity.type
_entity.pdbx_description
1 polymer ?
#
loop_
_entity_poly.entity_id
_entity_poly.type
_entity_poly.pdbx_seq_one_letter_code
_entity_poly.pdbx_strand_id
1 'polypeptide(L)'
;MPSSTSNSKPGAVFYAKLLVGICALFIVALEFFSDFVLKHHSETYARVSRQDAEAVKMRPAKPGEPTSVLMIGNSLLLEGVDVDRLKELTSSQMHIYPIFLEATGYYDWFYGLQRLFREGSRPQVVVLGVGVNSFLANSVRQDYVPLMLFDMRDSLGVASDLKMDRTATSNLLLAHSSVFWDTRTVLRAQILRHAVPITQSSSCS
;
A
#
# COMPACT_ATOMS: atom_id res chain seq x y z
N MET A 1 -25.27 -32.26 -47.91
CA MET A 1 -24.95 -31.47 -46.68
C MET A 1 -24.00 -30.38 -47.09
N PRO A 2 -24.36 -29.11 -47.05
CA PRO A 2 -23.44 -28.02 -47.39
C PRO A 2 -22.60 -27.72 -46.13
N SER A 3 -21.29 -27.85 -46.25
CA SER A 3 -20.30 -27.41 -45.25
C SER A 3 -20.28 -25.89 -45.21
N SER A 4 -20.73 -25.34 -44.10
CA SER A 4 -20.61 -23.91 -43.75
C SER A 4 -19.15 -23.58 -43.51
N THR A 5 -18.42 -23.13 -44.54
CA THR A 5 -17.11 -22.50 -44.37
C THR A 5 -17.35 -21.10 -43.76
N SER A 6 -17.03 -20.98 -42.48
CA SER A 6 -16.95 -19.70 -41.77
C SER A 6 -15.87 -18.84 -42.43
N ASN A 7 -16.25 -18.00 -43.35
CA ASN A 7 -15.39 -16.98 -43.95
C ASN A 7 -15.25 -15.81 -42.96
N SER A 8 -14.36 -15.92 -42.02
CA SER A 8 -13.98 -14.80 -41.15
C SER A 8 -13.30 -13.74 -42.02
N LYS A 9 -14.02 -12.65 -42.29
CA LYS A 9 -13.52 -11.54 -43.10
C LYS A 9 -12.20 -11.03 -42.53
N PRO A 10 -11.12 -10.91 -43.32
CA PRO A 10 -9.80 -10.47 -42.83
C PRO A 10 -9.83 -9.13 -42.06
N GLY A 11 -10.82 -8.28 -42.31
CA GLY A 11 -11.04 -7.06 -41.55
C GLY A 11 -11.41 -7.25 -40.09
N ALA A 12 -12.17 -8.30 -39.74
CA ALA A 12 -12.58 -8.53 -38.33
C ALA A 12 -11.39 -8.83 -37.42
N VAL A 13 -10.42 -9.61 -37.90
CA VAL A 13 -9.20 -9.94 -37.16
C VAL A 13 -8.31 -8.68 -36.97
N PHE A 14 -8.24 -7.83 -37.99
CA PHE A 14 -7.49 -6.58 -37.89
C PHE A 14 -8.10 -5.64 -36.83
N TYR A 15 -9.42 -5.42 -36.86
CA TYR A 15 -10.11 -4.58 -35.87
C TYR A 15 -9.99 -5.16 -34.44
N ALA A 16 -10.08 -6.48 -34.29
CA ALA A 16 -9.87 -7.11 -32.99
C ALA A 16 -8.45 -6.86 -32.43
N LYS A 17 -7.41 -7.02 -33.28
CA LYS A 17 -6.03 -6.74 -32.88
C LYS A 17 -5.83 -5.24 -32.57
N LEU A 18 -6.40 -4.35 -33.35
CA LEU A 18 -6.34 -2.91 -33.11
C LEU A 18 -7.00 -2.55 -31.78
N LEU A 19 -8.18 -3.09 -31.50
CA LEU A 19 -8.89 -2.87 -30.26
C LEU A 19 -8.07 -3.35 -29.04
N VAL A 20 -7.52 -4.56 -29.12
CA VAL A 20 -6.65 -5.10 -28.07
C VAL A 20 -5.42 -4.20 -27.86
N GLY A 21 -4.80 -3.73 -28.94
CA GLY A 21 -3.66 -2.81 -28.87
C GLY A 21 -4.02 -1.47 -28.21
N ILE A 22 -5.17 -0.90 -28.53
CA ILE A 22 -5.66 0.35 -27.91
C ILE A 22 -5.96 0.11 -26.42
N CYS A 23 -6.61 -0.99 -26.05
CA CYS A 23 -6.88 -1.33 -24.66
C CYS A 23 -5.58 -1.53 -23.86
N ALA A 24 -4.60 -2.23 -24.42
CA ALA A 24 -3.29 -2.41 -23.78
C ALA A 24 -2.57 -1.07 -23.57
N LEU A 25 -2.55 -0.21 -24.60
CA LEU A 25 -1.96 1.12 -24.49
C LEU A 25 -2.66 1.97 -23.41
N PHE A 26 -3.98 1.89 -23.34
CA PHE A 26 -4.76 2.62 -22.33
C PHE A 26 -4.45 2.13 -20.90
N ILE A 27 -4.34 0.81 -20.70
CA ILE A 27 -3.96 0.24 -19.39
C ILE A 27 -2.56 0.73 -19.00
N VAL A 28 -1.59 0.67 -19.90
CA VAL A 28 -0.22 1.16 -19.66
C VAL A 28 -0.23 2.66 -19.33
N ALA A 29 -0.99 3.47 -20.06
CA ALA A 29 -1.12 4.89 -19.76
C ALA A 29 -1.74 5.16 -18.37
N LEU A 30 -2.75 4.37 -17.98
CA LEU A 30 -3.35 4.45 -16.64
C LEU A 30 -2.35 4.10 -15.55
N GLU A 31 -1.52 3.08 -15.73
CA GLU A 31 -0.46 2.72 -14.78
C GLU A 31 0.53 3.87 -14.57
N PHE A 32 1.08 4.41 -15.68
CA PHE A 32 2.00 5.54 -15.61
C PHE A 32 1.39 6.77 -14.98
N PHE A 33 0.14 7.10 -15.33
CA PHE A 33 -0.57 8.23 -14.74
C PHE A 33 -0.79 8.02 -13.24
N SER A 34 -1.21 6.83 -12.82
CA SER A 34 -1.45 6.51 -11.41
C SER A 34 -0.16 6.55 -10.60
N ASP A 35 0.93 6.01 -11.12
CA ASP A 35 2.25 6.07 -10.49
C ASP A 35 2.75 7.52 -10.35
N PHE A 36 2.57 8.33 -11.39
CA PHE A 36 2.90 9.75 -11.35
C PHE A 36 2.10 10.50 -10.27
N VAL A 37 0.77 10.30 -10.23
CA VAL A 37 -0.10 10.94 -9.22
C VAL A 37 0.26 10.46 -7.82
N LEU A 38 0.48 9.16 -7.63
CA LEU A 38 0.85 8.60 -6.34
C LEU A 38 2.15 9.21 -5.80
N LYS A 39 3.18 9.27 -6.62
CA LYS A 39 4.50 9.78 -6.22
C LYS A 39 4.53 11.28 -5.96
N HIS A 40 3.73 12.07 -6.69
CA HIS A 40 3.80 13.53 -6.63
C HIS A 40 2.71 14.18 -5.78
N HIS A 41 1.60 13.49 -5.55
CA HIS A 41 0.43 14.05 -4.88
C HIS A 41 -0.02 13.28 -3.63
N SER A 42 0.56 12.11 -3.33
CA SER A 42 0.22 11.36 -2.13
C SER A 42 1.23 11.60 -1.01
N GLU A 43 0.84 12.40 -0.02
CA GLU A 43 1.64 12.60 1.19
C GLU A 43 1.87 11.31 1.96
N THR A 44 0.83 10.46 2.04
CA THR A 44 0.94 9.13 2.67
C THR A 44 1.99 8.28 1.98
N TYR A 45 1.96 8.21 0.64
CA TYR A 45 2.95 7.43 -0.12
C TYR A 45 4.37 7.97 0.11
N ALA A 46 4.57 9.28 -0.03
CA ALA A 46 5.89 9.90 0.14
C ALA A 46 6.45 9.67 1.56
N ARG A 47 5.59 9.81 2.58
CA ARG A 47 5.95 9.58 3.98
C ARG A 47 6.33 8.13 4.24
N VAL A 48 5.45 7.19 3.88
CA VAL A 48 5.65 5.76 4.16
C VAL A 48 6.82 5.20 3.36
N SER A 49 6.99 5.58 2.08
CA SER A 49 8.15 5.17 1.26
C SER A 49 9.48 5.60 1.87
N ARG A 50 9.55 6.82 2.40
CA ARG A 50 10.76 7.31 3.09
C ARG A 50 11.01 6.52 4.38
N GLN A 51 9.98 6.34 5.20
CA GLN A 51 10.06 5.60 6.46
C GLN A 51 10.48 4.14 6.23
N ASP A 52 9.92 3.50 5.21
CA ASP A 52 10.25 2.14 4.82
C ASP A 52 11.71 2.02 4.36
N ALA A 53 12.16 2.93 3.49
CA ALA A 53 13.54 2.96 3.02
C ALA A 53 14.58 3.18 4.14
N GLU A 54 14.22 3.92 5.19
CA GLU A 54 15.04 4.07 6.39
C GLU A 54 15.04 2.77 7.22
N ALA A 55 13.88 2.16 7.41
CA ALA A 55 13.75 0.93 8.19
C ALA A 55 14.47 -0.27 7.57
N VAL A 56 14.46 -0.42 6.25
CA VAL A 56 15.22 -1.47 5.55
C VAL A 56 16.72 -1.36 5.83
N LYS A 57 17.24 -0.14 5.98
CA LYS A 57 18.66 0.12 6.23
C LYS A 57 19.07 -0.08 7.71
N MET A 58 18.12 -0.32 8.60
CA MET A 58 18.41 -0.46 10.02
C MET A 58 19.40 -1.59 10.29
N ARG A 59 20.35 -1.30 11.17
CA ARG A 59 21.33 -2.25 11.68
C ARG A 59 21.35 -2.19 13.21
N PRO A 60 21.77 -3.25 13.88
CA PRO A 60 21.97 -3.21 15.33
C PRO A 60 22.97 -2.11 15.68
N ALA A 61 22.68 -1.35 16.72
CA ALA A 61 23.60 -0.36 17.25
C ALA A 61 24.87 -1.03 17.80
N LYS A 62 26.00 -0.39 17.62
CA LYS A 62 27.27 -0.83 18.19
C LYS A 62 27.30 -0.55 19.70
N PRO A 63 28.18 -1.23 20.46
CA PRO A 63 28.37 -0.92 21.86
C PRO A 63 28.66 0.58 22.08
N GLY A 64 27.84 1.24 22.90
CA GLY A 64 27.92 2.67 23.18
C GLY A 64 27.11 3.58 22.24
N GLU A 65 26.49 3.05 21.19
CA GLU A 65 25.53 3.78 20.35
C GLU A 65 24.10 3.64 20.89
N PRO A 66 23.22 4.62 20.62
CA PRO A 66 21.80 4.54 20.99
C PRO A 66 21.10 3.32 20.37
N THR A 67 20.22 2.69 21.13
CA THR A 67 19.45 1.51 20.69
C THR A 67 18.59 1.81 19.45
N SER A 68 18.68 0.97 18.43
CA SER A 68 17.85 1.10 17.23
C SER A 68 16.43 0.55 17.47
N VAL A 69 15.43 1.42 17.38
CA VAL A 69 14.01 1.13 17.65
C VAL A 69 13.19 1.31 16.41
N LEU A 70 12.57 0.25 15.92
CA LEU A 70 11.55 0.32 14.86
C LEU A 70 10.18 0.51 15.52
N MET A 71 9.54 1.66 15.27
CA MET A 71 8.20 1.96 15.78
C MET A 71 7.19 1.87 14.64
N ILE A 72 6.29 0.90 14.70
CA ILE A 72 5.29 0.66 13.67
C ILE A 72 3.88 0.78 14.23
N GLY A 73 2.94 1.22 13.40
CA GLY A 73 1.55 1.31 13.82
C GLY A 73 0.64 2.05 12.85
N ASN A 74 -0.57 2.33 13.34
CA ASN A 74 -1.61 3.00 12.57
C ASN A 74 -1.78 4.48 12.98
N SER A 75 -2.93 5.06 12.68
CA SER A 75 -3.26 6.46 13.01
C SER A 75 -3.14 6.79 14.51
N LEU A 76 -3.26 5.83 15.40
CA LEU A 76 -3.08 6.06 16.84
C LEU A 76 -1.67 6.54 17.18
N LEU A 77 -0.64 5.96 16.55
CA LEU A 77 0.73 6.45 16.72
C LEU A 77 1.01 7.70 15.87
N LEU A 78 0.46 7.74 14.66
CA LEU A 78 0.67 8.88 13.76
C LEU A 78 0.14 10.20 14.34
N GLU A 79 -1.02 10.16 14.97
CA GLU A 79 -1.71 11.35 15.50
C GLU A 79 -1.52 11.51 17.02
N GLY A 80 -1.29 10.41 17.73
CA GLY A 80 -1.20 10.40 19.19
C GLY A 80 0.21 10.60 19.74
N VAL A 81 1.26 10.50 18.92
CA VAL A 81 2.65 10.62 19.37
C VAL A 81 3.39 11.67 18.55
N ASP A 82 3.89 12.70 19.22
CA ASP A 82 4.86 13.62 18.63
C ASP A 82 6.22 12.91 18.53
N VAL A 83 6.45 12.29 17.37
CA VAL A 83 7.64 11.48 17.12
C VAL A 83 8.91 12.32 17.07
N ASP A 84 8.84 13.55 16.60
CA ASP A 84 10.02 14.42 16.53
C ASP A 84 10.43 14.85 17.94
N ARG A 85 9.46 15.19 18.76
CA ARG A 85 9.71 15.46 20.18
C ARG A 85 10.22 14.23 20.94
N LEU A 86 9.67 13.05 20.64
CA LEU A 86 10.14 11.80 21.24
C LEU A 86 11.59 11.52 20.83
N LYS A 87 11.96 11.68 19.56
CA LYS A 87 13.33 11.53 19.07
C LYS A 87 14.29 12.48 19.77
N GLU A 88 13.92 13.75 19.93
CA GLU A 88 14.73 14.73 20.66
C GLU A 88 15.00 14.29 22.10
N LEU A 89 13.93 13.91 22.84
CA LEU A 89 14.02 13.55 24.25
C LEU A 89 14.83 12.25 24.49
N THR A 90 14.85 11.35 23.50
CA THR A 90 15.48 10.03 23.65
C THR A 90 16.76 9.87 22.84
N SER A 91 17.22 10.90 22.16
CA SER A 91 18.33 10.88 21.19
C SER A 91 19.63 10.26 21.74
N SER A 92 19.91 10.42 23.03
CA SER A 92 21.09 9.80 23.68
C SER A 92 20.93 8.31 23.97
N GLN A 93 19.72 7.78 23.97
CA GLN A 93 19.41 6.40 24.35
C GLN A 93 18.85 5.56 23.21
N MET A 94 18.08 6.17 22.30
CA MET A 94 17.36 5.48 21.24
C MET A 94 17.38 6.25 19.92
N HIS A 95 17.59 5.52 18.82
CA HIS A 95 17.31 5.98 17.46
C HIS A 95 15.99 5.38 16.99
N ILE A 96 14.95 6.22 16.85
CA ILE A 96 13.58 5.81 16.52
C ILE A 96 13.35 5.94 15.01
N TYR A 97 12.94 4.83 14.40
CA TYR A 97 12.56 4.71 13.00
C TYR A 97 11.06 4.43 12.92
N PRO A 98 10.23 5.44 12.65
CA PRO A 98 8.79 5.26 12.56
C PRO A 98 8.39 4.70 11.20
N ILE A 99 7.40 3.80 11.16
CA ILE A 99 6.60 3.48 9.98
C ILE A 99 5.14 3.48 10.42
N PHE A 100 4.40 4.49 10.02
CA PHE A 100 2.99 4.60 10.37
C PHE A 100 2.15 4.61 9.10
N LEU A 101 1.17 3.71 9.06
CA LEU A 101 0.19 3.68 7.97
C LEU A 101 -1.20 3.53 8.58
N GLU A 102 -2.06 4.50 8.28
CA GLU A 102 -3.41 4.60 8.80
C GLU A 102 -4.24 3.36 8.45
N ALA A 103 -5.21 3.02 9.29
CA ALA A 103 -6.14 1.90 9.10
C ALA A 103 -5.48 0.52 8.94
N THR A 104 -4.25 0.35 9.45
CA THR A 104 -3.57 -0.95 9.47
C THR A 104 -3.84 -1.72 10.77
N GLY A 105 -3.76 -3.04 10.70
CA GLY A 105 -3.96 -3.97 11.79
C GLY A 105 -2.82 -5.00 11.93
N TYR A 106 -3.12 -6.08 12.63
CA TYR A 106 -2.13 -7.10 12.95
C TYR A 106 -1.50 -7.73 11.70
N TYR A 107 -2.31 -8.19 10.74
CA TYR A 107 -1.80 -8.89 9.56
C TYR A 107 -0.98 -8.00 8.64
N ASP A 108 -1.32 -6.71 8.54
CA ASP A 108 -0.55 -5.75 7.77
C ASP A 108 0.88 -5.66 8.30
N TRP A 109 1.03 -5.56 9.62
CA TRP A 109 2.33 -5.45 10.25
C TRP A 109 3.06 -6.78 10.40
N PHE A 110 2.34 -7.89 10.58
CA PHE A 110 2.97 -9.21 10.63
C PHE A 110 3.72 -9.52 9.34
N TYR A 111 3.07 -9.34 8.18
CA TYR A 111 3.68 -9.57 6.88
C TYR A 111 4.66 -8.44 6.50
N GLY A 112 4.34 -7.19 6.80
CA GLY A 112 5.24 -6.07 6.57
C GLY A 112 6.57 -6.21 7.32
N LEU A 113 6.55 -6.66 8.58
CA LEU A 113 7.76 -6.96 9.34
C LEU A 113 8.53 -8.14 8.75
N GLN A 114 7.85 -9.20 8.32
CA GLN A 114 8.52 -10.33 7.66
C GLN A 114 9.28 -9.87 6.42
N ARG A 115 8.68 -9.01 5.58
CA ARG A 115 9.35 -8.42 4.42
C ARG A 115 10.56 -7.60 4.84
N LEU A 116 10.39 -6.64 5.75
CA LEU A 116 11.49 -5.80 6.24
C LEU A 116 12.69 -6.63 6.74
N PHE A 117 12.42 -7.71 7.49
CA PHE A 117 13.48 -8.58 7.98
C PHE A 117 14.13 -9.41 6.87
N ARG A 118 13.37 -9.84 5.86
CA ARG A 118 13.94 -10.48 4.66
C ARG A 118 14.83 -9.54 3.87
N GLU A 119 14.47 -8.27 3.77
CA GLU A 119 15.25 -7.22 3.09
C GLU A 119 16.46 -6.76 3.90
N GLY A 120 16.64 -7.29 5.10
CA GLY A 120 17.84 -7.10 5.90
C GLY A 120 17.73 -6.08 7.02
N SER A 121 16.56 -5.56 7.30
CA SER A 121 16.32 -4.75 8.50
C SER A 121 16.66 -5.53 9.77
N ARG A 122 17.36 -4.90 10.71
CA ARG A 122 17.78 -5.52 11.97
C ARG A 122 17.64 -4.53 13.14
N PRO A 123 16.42 -4.13 13.50
CA PRO A 123 16.18 -3.33 14.69
C PRO A 123 16.53 -4.14 15.95
N GLN A 124 16.97 -3.47 17.02
CA GLN A 124 17.15 -4.10 18.32
C GLN A 124 15.84 -4.22 19.10
N VAL A 125 14.93 -3.27 18.85
CA VAL A 125 13.59 -3.25 19.48
C VAL A 125 12.56 -2.95 18.40
N VAL A 126 11.42 -3.64 18.47
CA VAL A 126 10.22 -3.33 17.68
C VAL A 126 9.10 -2.91 18.62
N VAL A 127 8.52 -1.75 18.36
CA VAL A 127 7.35 -1.24 19.07
C VAL A 127 6.17 -1.24 18.11
N LEU A 128 5.12 -1.99 18.46
CA LEU A 128 3.88 -2.04 17.69
C LEU A 128 2.78 -1.29 18.44
N GLY A 129 2.27 -0.20 17.84
CA GLY A 129 1.16 0.58 18.37
C GLY A 129 -0.08 0.48 17.50
N VAL A 130 -1.02 -0.35 17.92
CA VAL A 130 -2.32 -0.54 17.26
C VAL A 130 -3.42 -0.65 18.32
N GLY A 131 -4.63 -0.20 17.98
CA GLY A 131 -5.78 -0.41 18.85
C GLY A 131 -6.19 -1.88 18.94
N VAL A 132 -6.79 -2.28 20.06
CA VAL A 132 -7.24 -3.67 20.29
C VAL A 132 -8.11 -4.19 19.16
N ASN A 133 -9.05 -3.38 18.66
CA ASN A 133 -9.91 -3.78 17.54
C ASN A 133 -9.12 -4.05 16.25
N SER A 134 -8.11 -3.23 15.96
CA SER A 134 -7.24 -3.44 14.79
C SER A 134 -6.30 -4.62 14.97
N PHE A 135 -5.90 -4.91 16.22
CA PHE A 135 -5.09 -6.08 16.53
C PHE A 135 -5.88 -7.39 16.39
N LEU A 136 -7.15 -7.37 16.76
CA LEU A 136 -8.04 -8.54 16.65
C LEU A 136 -8.73 -8.67 15.29
N ALA A 137 -8.60 -7.66 14.42
CA ALA A 137 -9.23 -7.67 13.10
C ALA A 137 -8.61 -8.77 12.21
N ASN A 138 -9.48 -9.61 11.66
CA ASN A 138 -9.09 -10.67 10.73
C ASN A 138 -9.13 -10.16 9.27
N SER A 139 -8.41 -9.08 9.01
CA SER A 139 -8.40 -8.39 7.72
C SER A 139 -7.06 -7.70 7.48
N VAL A 140 -6.82 -7.35 6.23
CA VAL A 140 -5.72 -6.47 5.81
C VAL A 140 -6.27 -5.27 5.07
N ARG A 141 -5.56 -4.18 5.13
CA ARG A 141 -5.85 -2.99 4.33
C ARG A 141 -5.53 -3.28 2.85
N GLN A 142 -6.48 -2.98 1.96
CA GLN A 142 -6.38 -3.33 0.55
C GLN A 142 -5.78 -2.26 -0.35
N ASP A 143 -5.51 -1.07 0.19
CA ASP A 143 -4.85 0.04 -0.48
C ASP A 143 -3.54 0.39 0.23
N TYR A 144 -2.52 0.78 -0.50
CA TYR A 144 -1.16 1.05 -0.05
C TYR A 144 -0.39 -0.16 0.52
N VAL A 145 -1.03 -1.00 1.36
CA VAL A 145 -0.35 -2.12 2.03
C VAL A 145 0.18 -3.16 1.04
N PRO A 146 -0.63 -3.66 0.08
CA PRO A 146 -0.14 -4.64 -0.90
C PRO A 146 1.00 -4.09 -1.76
N LEU A 147 0.94 -2.80 -2.09
CA LEU A 147 1.94 -2.15 -2.94
C LEU A 147 3.22 -1.80 -2.19
N MET A 148 3.12 -1.36 -0.92
CA MET A 148 4.21 -0.75 -0.18
C MET A 148 4.84 -1.67 0.87
N LEU A 149 4.02 -2.48 1.55
CA LEU A 149 4.46 -3.28 2.70
C LEU A 149 4.60 -4.77 2.40
N PHE A 150 4.03 -5.27 1.30
CA PHE A 150 4.08 -6.69 0.96
C PHE A 150 4.96 -6.94 -0.26
N ASP A 151 5.53 -8.14 -0.33
CA ASP A 151 5.94 -8.73 -1.59
C ASP A 151 4.85 -9.71 -2.10
N MET A 152 5.06 -10.29 -3.28
CA MET A 152 4.11 -11.27 -3.86
C MET A 152 3.90 -12.48 -2.96
N ARG A 153 4.93 -12.91 -2.24
CA ARG A 153 4.88 -14.04 -1.31
C ARG A 153 4.02 -13.69 -0.09
N ASP A 154 4.14 -12.47 0.42
CA ASP A 154 3.34 -11.99 1.54
C ASP A 154 1.87 -11.91 1.16
N SER A 155 1.55 -11.39 -0.03
CA SER A 155 0.18 -11.33 -0.54
C SER A 155 -0.47 -12.72 -0.63
N LEU A 156 0.28 -13.73 -1.07
CA LEU A 156 -0.19 -15.12 -1.09
C LEU A 156 -0.33 -15.70 0.32
N GLY A 157 0.59 -15.40 1.23
CA GLY A 157 0.53 -15.80 2.64
C GLY A 157 -0.72 -15.23 3.32
N VAL A 158 -0.96 -13.94 3.17
CA VAL A 158 -2.17 -13.26 3.67
C VAL A 158 -3.44 -13.92 3.15
N ALA A 159 -3.52 -14.16 1.83
CA ALA A 159 -4.68 -14.79 1.22
C ALA A 159 -4.97 -16.19 1.81
N SER A 160 -3.91 -16.94 2.10
CA SER A 160 -3.99 -18.27 2.72
C SER A 160 -4.44 -18.20 4.18
N ASP A 161 -3.80 -17.35 5.00
CA ASP A 161 -4.05 -17.27 6.45
C ASP A 161 -5.45 -16.71 6.75
N LEU A 162 -5.88 -15.72 5.98
CA LEU A 162 -7.22 -15.14 6.08
C LEU A 162 -8.30 -15.96 5.36
N LYS A 163 -7.93 -17.07 4.70
CA LYS A 163 -8.84 -17.92 3.91
C LYS A 163 -9.67 -17.10 2.92
N MET A 164 -9.01 -16.17 2.24
CA MET A 164 -9.67 -15.28 1.29
C MET A 164 -10.29 -16.08 0.14
N ASP A 165 -11.46 -15.64 -0.31
CA ASP A 165 -12.06 -16.17 -1.52
C ASP A 165 -11.25 -15.78 -2.78
N ARG A 166 -11.62 -16.34 -3.95
CA ARG A 166 -10.92 -16.08 -5.21
C ARG A 166 -10.94 -14.61 -5.60
N THR A 167 -12.03 -13.91 -5.34
CA THR A 167 -12.19 -12.49 -5.67
C THR A 167 -11.30 -11.63 -4.80
N ALA A 168 -11.31 -11.83 -3.48
CA ALA A 168 -10.47 -11.10 -2.54
C ALA A 168 -8.98 -11.37 -2.80
N THR A 169 -8.60 -12.65 -3.06
CA THR A 169 -7.23 -13.02 -3.43
C THR A 169 -6.79 -12.33 -4.70
N SER A 170 -7.62 -12.35 -5.76
CA SER A 170 -7.29 -11.68 -7.03
C SER A 170 -7.14 -10.18 -6.85
N ASN A 171 -8.01 -9.54 -6.05
CA ASN A 171 -7.91 -8.11 -5.75
C ASN A 171 -6.60 -7.77 -5.03
N LEU A 172 -6.18 -8.59 -4.05
CA LEU A 172 -4.94 -8.40 -3.32
C LEU A 172 -3.71 -8.51 -4.23
N LEU A 173 -3.67 -9.53 -5.10
CA LEU A 173 -2.58 -9.73 -6.06
C LEU A 173 -2.53 -8.63 -7.13
N LEU A 174 -3.68 -8.17 -7.59
CA LEU A 174 -3.76 -7.04 -8.52
C LEU A 174 -3.31 -5.74 -7.85
N ALA A 175 -3.69 -5.49 -6.59
CA ALA A 175 -3.24 -4.33 -5.83
C ALA A 175 -1.71 -4.33 -5.61
N HIS A 176 -1.11 -5.52 -5.40
CA HIS A 176 0.35 -5.64 -5.34
C HIS A 176 1.03 -5.35 -6.69
N SER A 177 0.41 -5.74 -7.80
CA SER A 177 1.03 -5.73 -9.14
C SER A 177 0.74 -4.48 -9.96
N SER A 178 -0.28 -3.69 -9.60
CA SER A 178 -0.79 -2.55 -10.36
C SER A 178 -1.03 -1.35 -9.44
N VAL A 179 -0.30 -0.27 -9.69
CA VAL A 179 -0.47 0.99 -8.97
C VAL A 179 -1.87 1.55 -9.17
N PHE A 180 -2.40 1.49 -10.39
CA PHE A 180 -3.77 1.92 -10.67
C PHE A 180 -4.79 1.11 -9.86
N TRP A 181 -4.63 -0.21 -9.80
CA TRP A 181 -5.55 -1.06 -9.06
C TRP A 181 -5.52 -0.80 -7.56
N ASP A 182 -4.34 -0.64 -6.98
CA ASP A 182 -4.14 -0.33 -5.56
C ASP A 182 -4.73 1.04 -5.19
N THR A 183 -4.48 2.05 -6.02
CA THR A 183 -4.85 3.44 -5.72
C THR A 183 -6.19 3.89 -6.30
N ARG A 184 -6.94 3.04 -7.02
CA ARG A 184 -8.19 3.40 -7.71
C ARG A 184 -9.24 4.05 -6.81
N THR A 185 -9.33 3.65 -5.56
CA THR A 185 -10.27 4.21 -4.58
C THR A 185 -9.87 5.62 -4.18
N VAL A 186 -8.59 5.86 -3.97
CA VAL A 186 -8.00 7.16 -3.62
C VAL A 186 -8.11 8.11 -4.81
N LEU A 187 -7.74 7.66 -6.01
CA LEU A 187 -7.87 8.44 -7.25
C LEU A 187 -9.33 8.84 -7.50
N ARG A 188 -10.26 7.90 -7.35
CA ARG A 188 -11.69 8.19 -7.47
C ARG A 188 -12.16 9.25 -6.47
N ALA A 189 -11.73 9.15 -5.21
CA ALA A 189 -12.09 10.12 -4.18
C ALA A 189 -11.52 11.52 -4.49
N GLN A 190 -10.30 11.61 -4.98
CA GLN A 190 -9.68 12.87 -5.40
C GLN A 190 -10.41 13.49 -6.60
N ILE A 191 -10.65 12.71 -7.65
CA ILE A 191 -11.39 13.18 -8.83
C ILE A 191 -12.78 13.70 -8.43
N LEU A 192 -13.50 12.96 -7.58
CA LEU A 192 -14.83 13.39 -7.13
C LEU A 192 -14.79 14.68 -6.31
N ARG A 193 -13.78 14.88 -5.46
CA ARG A 193 -13.61 16.15 -4.71
C ARG A 193 -13.42 17.36 -5.62
N HIS A 194 -12.73 17.19 -6.74
CA HIS A 194 -12.49 18.28 -7.68
C HIS A 194 -13.61 18.44 -8.71
N ALA A 195 -14.32 17.37 -9.06
CA ALA A 195 -15.40 17.40 -10.06
C ALA A 195 -16.76 17.78 -9.47
N VAL A 196 -16.99 17.57 -8.16
CA VAL A 196 -18.24 17.92 -7.48
C VAL A 196 -17.94 18.97 -6.43
N PRO A 197 -18.14 20.26 -6.69
CA PRO A 197 -18.08 21.28 -5.65
C PRO A 197 -19.17 20.94 -4.62
N ILE A 198 -18.77 20.46 -3.45
CA ILE A 198 -19.69 20.24 -2.33
C ILE A 198 -20.15 21.64 -1.92
N THR A 199 -21.36 22.00 -2.31
CA THR A 199 -22.10 23.10 -1.69
C THR A 199 -22.28 22.73 -0.23
N GLN A 200 -21.37 23.19 0.62
CA GLN A 200 -21.60 23.20 2.06
C GLN A 200 -22.82 24.10 2.28
N SER A 201 -23.99 23.50 2.41
CA SER A 201 -25.14 24.16 2.98
C SER A 201 -24.81 24.41 4.45
N SER A 202 -24.37 25.62 4.74
CA SER A 202 -24.34 26.21 6.07
C SER A 202 -25.77 26.26 6.60
N SER A 203 -26.21 25.19 7.27
CA SER A 203 -27.35 25.27 8.16
C SER A 203 -26.83 25.61 9.55
N CYS A 204 -26.57 26.88 9.79
CA CYS A 204 -26.65 27.46 11.11
C CYS A 204 -28.13 27.60 11.45
N SER A 205 -28.57 26.92 12.46
CA SER A 205 -29.73 27.30 13.31
C SER A 205 -29.52 26.75 14.70
#